data_62fa242934c7a1d220aaf45bf32a7e1b
#
_entry.id   62fa242934c7a1d220aaf45bf32a7e1b
#
_cell.length_a   1.000
_cell.length_b   1.000
_cell.length_c   1.000
_cell.angle_alpha   90.00
_cell.angle_beta   90.00
_cell.angle_gamma   90.00
#
_symmetry.space_group_name_H-M   'P 1'
#
loop_
_entity.id
_entity.type
_entity.pdbx_description
1 polymer ?
#
loop_
_entity_poly.entity_id
_entity_poly.type
_entity_poly.pdbx_seq_one_letter_code
_entity_poly.pdbx_strand_id
1 'polypeptide(L)'
;MVFLATLIAMSSGYALLRKNLNVAGQTMRAYHTPRGRARPTKDLDDEGPDAAELHPHPIWITSHDRHVTWGNKAFKTSETDFVATCKHWLTIGQTDGRIQTHSGAGQVCWYDITTQQQDHETPWFTSPVDGEIRAEAARREFMQTMSKTFAHLSTGLAIFDRKRALIHFNPALLDITGLDFETLSLKPDLASFLDKLRGTGFLPKPKNYHDWRDQLAKLESAAEKGSYRDVWEPREGLTYRVSGKPHPDGAIAFLLEDISAETAHARETHAELCLLENALNAVTTPHVIFDGLGAYVRSNPAFQSIWPEIAREKL
;
A
#
# COMPACT_ATOMS: atom_id res chain seq x y z
N MET A 1 -4.78 -0.97 15.03
CA MET A 1 -4.89 0.49 14.89
C MET A 1 -3.69 1.12 14.18
N VAL A 2 -2.46 0.71 14.44
CA VAL A 2 -1.23 1.26 13.82
C VAL A 2 -1.19 1.00 12.30
N PHE A 3 -1.64 -0.16 11.82
CA PHE A 3 -1.60 -0.56 10.41
C PHE A 3 -2.52 0.25 9.49
N LEU A 4 -3.69 0.66 9.99
CA LEU A 4 -4.63 1.47 9.19
C LEU A 4 -4.17 2.94 9.09
N ALA A 5 -3.51 3.45 10.14
CA ALA A 5 -2.90 4.78 10.11
C ALA A 5 -1.76 4.87 9.08
N THR A 6 -1.00 3.78 8.90
CA THR A 6 0.07 3.69 7.91
C THR A 6 -0.49 3.68 6.47
N LEU A 7 -1.60 2.98 6.22
CA LEU A 7 -2.26 2.98 4.90
C LEU A 7 -2.86 4.36 4.55
N ILE A 8 -3.41 5.08 5.53
CA ILE A 8 -3.95 6.44 5.35
C ILE A 8 -2.83 7.46 5.13
N ALA A 9 -1.70 7.32 5.84
CA ALA A 9 -0.51 8.16 5.61
C ALA A 9 0.08 7.98 4.21
N MET A 10 -0.04 6.77 3.64
CA MET A 10 0.44 6.47 2.28
C MET A 10 -0.41 7.10 1.18
N SER A 11 -1.74 7.19 1.35
CA SER A 11 -2.61 7.85 0.36
C SER A 11 -2.37 9.38 0.32
N SER A 12 -2.07 9.99 1.47
CA SER A 12 -1.70 11.40 1.57
C SER A 12 -0.32 11.68 0.96
N GLY A 13 0.64 10.76 1.12
CA GLY A 13 1.96 10.81 0.49
C GLY A 13 1.88 10.73 -1.04
N TYR A 14 0.98 9.91 -1.58
CA TYR A 14 0.77 9.78 -3.02
C TYR A 14 0.18 11.05 -3.65
N ALA A 15 -0.73 11.73 -2.96
CA ALA A 15 -1.29 13.01 -3.40
C ALA A 15 -0.22 14.13 -3.39
N LEU A 16 0.68 14.15 -2.40
CA LEU A 16 1.79 15.09 -2.33
C LEU A 16 2.86 14.83 -3.42
N LEU A 17 3.17 13.55 -3.69
CA LEU A 17 4.09 13.17 -4.76
C LEU A 17 3.54 13.56 -6.14
N ARG A 18 2.24 13.39 -6.37
CA ARG A 18 1.58 13.78 -7.63
C ARG A 18 1.58 15.30 -7.84
N LYS A 19 1.50 16.07 -6.75
CA LYS A 19 1.57 17.55 -6.80
C LYS A 19 2.99 18.03 -7.12
N ASN A 20 4.02 17.38 -6.58
CA ASN A 20 5.42 17.71 -6.86
C ASN A 20 5.86 17.29 -8.27
N LEU A 21 5.34 16.18 -8.81
CA LEU A 21 5.58 15.77 -10.19
C LEU A 21 4.95 16.73 -11.21
N ASN A 22 3.79 17.32 -10.91
CA ASN A 22 3.17 18.34 -11.75
C ASN A 22 3.96 19.67 -11.74
N VAL A 23 4.61 20.02 -10.64
CA VAL A 23 5.46 21.21 -10.56
C VAL A 23 6.77 21.02 -11.34
N ALA A 24 7.37 19.82 -11.28
CA ALA A 24 8.56 19.50 -12.08
C ALA A 24 8.26 19.47 -13.59
N GLY A 25 7.07 18.98 -13.99
CA GLY A 25 6.63 18.98 -15.39
C GLY A 25 6.32 20.37 -15.94
N GLN A 26 5.95 21.33 -15.10
CA GLN A 26 5.72 22.72 -15.51
C GLN A 26 7.01 23.52 -15.67
N THR A 27 8.04 23.23 -14.87
CA THR A 27 9.36 23.88 -15.01
C THR A 27 10.08 23.45 -16.29
N MET A 28 9.93 22.20 -16.74
CA MET A 28 10.49 21.76 -18.03
C MET A 28 9.76 22.33 -19.25
N ARG A 29 8.48 22.69 -19.15
CA ARG A 29 7.76 23.33 -20.27
C ARG A 29 8.16 24.79 -20.49
N ALA A 30 8.80 25.43 -19.54
CA ALA A 30 9.24 26.83 -19.66
C ALA A 30 10.49 27.03 -20.55
N TYR A 31 11.21 25.93 -20.90
CA TYR A 31 12.37 26.01 -21.81
C TYR A 31 12.07 25.69 -23.27
N HIS A 32 10.80 25.44 -23.63
CA HIS A 32 10.38 25.40 -25.02
C HIS A 32 9.98 26.82 -25.48
N THR A 33 10.93 27.59 -25.96
CA THR A 33 10.67 28.90 -26.60
C THR A 33 10.05 28.74 -27.96
N PRO A 34 9.01 29.51 -28.28
CA PRO A 34 8.44 29.54 -29.62
C PRO A 34 9.35 30.33 -30.57
N ARG A 35 9.35 29.85 -31.81
CA ARG A 35 9.95 30.52 -32.99
C ARG A 35 9.81 32.04 -32.95
N GLY A 36 10.92 32.75 -32.81
CA GLY A 36 11.04 34.17 -32.96
C GLY A 36 12.02 34.48 -34.10
N ARG A 37 11.57 35.23 -35.07
CA ARG A 37 12.22 35.76 -36.28
C ARG A 37 13.68 36.16 -36.05
N ALA A 38 14.54 35.74 -36.95
CA ALA A 38 15.89 36.25 -37.11
C ALA A 38 15.89 37.79 -37.22
N ARG A 39 16.67 38.47 -36.34
CA ARG A 39 17.11 39.86 -36.50
C ARG A 39 18.58 39.87 -36.94
N PRO A 40 18.98 40.82 -37.79
CA PRO A 40 20.31 40.82 -38.34
C PRO A 40 21.35 41.22 -37.29
N THR A 41 22.50 40.57 -37.40
CA THR A 41 23.73 40.81 -36.66
C THR A 41 24.18 42.25 -36.70
N LYS A 42 24.34 42.84 -35.53
CA LYS A 42 25.20 44.00 -35.36
C LYS A 42 25.83 43.95 -33.97
N ASP A 43 27.15 43.88 -33.98
CA ASP A 43 28.12 44.14 -32.92
C ASP A 43 27.79 43.69 -31.50
N LEU A 44 28.31 42.48 -31.15
CA LEU A 44 28.39 41.93 -29.78
C LEU A 44 29.88 41.66 -29.47
N ASP A 45 30.67 42.74 -29.33
CA ASP A 45 32.00 42.71 -28.73
C ASP A 45 31.91 43.08 -27.23
N ASP A 46 31.00 42.42 -26.48
CA ASP A 46 30.97 42.47 -25.04
C ASP A 46 30.42 41.14 -24.53
N GLU A 47 31.17 40.05 -24.77
CA GLU A 47 30.78 38.71 -24.46
C GLU A 47 30.99 38.43 -22.97
N GLY A 48 29.91 38.48 -22.20
CA GLY A 48 29.82 37.69 -20.98
C GLY A 48 29.98 36.19 -21.34
N PRO A 49 30.43 35.34 -20.38
CA PRO A 49 30.71 33.93 -20.67
C PRO A 49 29.51 33.27 -21.32
N ASP A 50 29.74 32.59 -22.45
CA ASP A 50 28.71 31.85 -23.20
C ASP A 50 27.88 31.00 -22.27
N ALA A 51 26.58 31.14 -22.32
CA ALA A 51 25.65 30.39 -21.45
C ALA A 51 25.87 28.87 -21.51
N ALA A 52 26.35 28.35 -22.66
CA ALA A 52 26.70 26.94 -22.81
C ALA A 52 27.94 26.55 -22.00
N GLU A 53 28.97 27.46 -21.91
CA GLU A 53 30.19 27.21 -21.14
C GLU A 53 29.88 27.13 -19.61
N LEU A 54 28.91 27.90 -19.15
CA LEU A 54 28.48 27.92 -17.72
C LEU A 54 27.46 26.86 -17.36
N HIS A 55 26.98 26.09 -18.34
CA HIS A 55 25.98 25.05 -18.06
C HIS A 55 26.53 24.00 -17.10
N PRO A 56 25.78 23.59 -16.04
CA PRO A 56 26.28 22.71 -15.00
C PRO A 56 26.52 21.27 -15.47
N HIS A 57 25.89 20.86 -16.58
CA HIS A 57 26.02 19.52 -17.13
C HIS A 57 26.87 19.52 -18.38
N PRO A 58 27.53 18.37 -18.71
CA PRO A 58 28.34 18.23 -19.89
C PRO A 58 27.56 18.55 -21.19
N ILE A 59 28.10 19.45 -21.96
CA ILE A 59 27.67 19.77 -23.34
C ILE A 59 28.90 19.69 -24.23
N TRP A 60 28.78 19.06 -25.39
CA TRP A 60 29.86 19.01 -26.36
C TRP A 60 29.31 19.07 -27.78
N ILE A 61 30.16 19.41 -28.72
CA ILE A 61 29.84 19.53 -30.16
C ILE A 61 30.76 18.57 -30.90
N THR A 62 30.19 17.85 -31.87
CA THR A 62 30.97 17.01 -32.78
C THR A 62 30.87 17.48 -34.21
N SER A 63 31.96 17.29 -34.97
CA SER A 63 31.97 17.42 -36.43
C SER A 63 31.13 16.33 -37.09
N HIS A 64 30.95 16.43 -38.41
CA HIS A 64 30.31 15.42 -39.24
C HIS A 64 31.02 14.03 -39.12
N ASP A 65 32.35 14.05 -38.94
CA ASP A 65 33.14 12.83 -38.70
C ASP A 65 33.14 12.34 -37.27
N ARG A 66 32.22 12.85 -36.45
CA ARG A 66 32.02 12.49 -35.02
C ARG A 66 33.22 12.77 -34.10
N HIS A 67 34.11 13.67 -34.50
CA HIS A 67 35.15 14.16 -33.61
C HIS A 67 34.64 15.28 -32.76
N VAL A 68 34.96 15.28 -31.46
CA VAL A 68 34.61 16.37 -30.55
C VAL A 68 35.39 17.62 -30.93
N THR A 69 34.70 18.68 -31.39
CA THR A 69 35.29 19.94 -31.74
C THR A 69 35.29 20.95 -30.60
N TRP A 70 34.29 20.86 -29.72
CA TRP A 70 34.15 21.76 -28.58
C TRP A 70 33.47 20.99 -27.40
N GLY A 71 33.75 21.47 -26.20
CA GLY A 71 33.05 21.00 -24.97
C GLY A 71 33.11 22.07 -23.89
N ASN A 72 32.03 22.22 -23.14
CA ASN A 72 31.94 23.15 -22.03
C ASN A 72 32.85 22.76 -20.84
N LYS A 73 32.94 23.61 -19.82
CA LYS A 73 33.72 23.35 -18.64
C LYS A 73 33.32 22.03 -17.96
N ALA A 74 32.02 21.74 -17.85
CA ALA A 74 31.52 20.51 -17.24
C ALA A 74 31.99 19.28 -18.03
N PHE A 75 32.00 19.30 -19.37
CA PHE A 75 32.52 18.21 -20.20
C PHE A 75 34.04 18.04 -20.04
N LYS A 76 34.80 19.16 -20.05
CA LYS A 76 36.26 19.16 -19.92
C LYS A 76 36.72 18.64 -18.53
N THR A 77 35.92 18.86 -17.51
CA THR A 77 36.18 18.40 -16.13
C THR A 77 35.51 17.06 -15.81
N SER A 78 34.78 16.50 -16.75
CA SER A 78 34.16 15.18 -16.58
C SER A 78 35.19 14.08 -16.43
N GLU A 79 34.83 13.07 -15.68
CA GLU A 79 35.69 11.92 -15.42
C GLU A 79 36.06 11.16 -16.70
N THR A 80 37.18 10.50 -16.69
CA THR A 80 37.72 9.78 -17.85
C THR A 80 36.73 8.70 -18.34
N ASP A 81 36.04 8.04 -17.43
CA ASP A 81 35.03 7.01 -17.77
C ASP A 81 33.85 7.59 -18.54
N PHE A 82 33.35 8.76 -18.11
CA PHE A 82 32.27 9.46 -18.82
C PHE A 82 32.67 9.80 -20.26
N VAL A 83 33.83 10.41 -20.44
CA VAL A 83 34.34 10.80 -21.76
C VAL A 83 34.58 9.58 -22.67
N ALA A 84 35.11 8.51 -22.11
CA ALA A 84 35.33 7.25 -22.84
C ALA A 84 34.01 6.62 -23.29
N THR A 85 33.01 6.58 -22.40
CA THR A 85 31.66 6.09 -22.70
C THR A 85 30.99 6.92 -23.79
N CYS A 86 31.06 8.25 -23.72
CA CYS A 86 30.52 9.14 -24.76
C CYS A 86 31.19 8.91 -26.11
N LYS A 87 32.52 8.77 -26.15
CA LYS A 87 33.27 8.46 -27.40
C LYS A 87 32.87 7.11 -27.99
N HIS A 88 32.75 6.09 -27.15
CA HIS A 88 32.30 4.77 -27.61
C HIS A 88 30.89 4.85 -28.19
N TRP A 89 29.98 5.56 -27.52
CA TRP A 89 28.63 5.74 -28.01
C TRP A 89 28.56 6.45 -29.37
N LEU A 90 29.33 7.49 -29.53
CA LEU A 90 29.45 8.17 -30.83
C LEU A 90 29.93 7.20 -31.94
N THR A 91 30.84 6.26 -31.60
CA THR A 91 31.38 5.28 -32.55
C THR A 91 30.30 4.31 -33.05
N ILE A 92 29.38 3.87 -32.20
CA ILE A 92 28.30 2.94 -32.57
C ILE A 92 27.09 3.61 -33.23
N GLY A 93 27.13 4.94 -33.40
CA GLY A 93 26.15 5.66 -34.20
C GLY A 93 24.83 5.96 -33.51
N GLN A 94 24.75 5.86 -32.19
CA GLN A 94 23.56 6.25 -31.44
C GLN A 94 23.44 7.76 -31.37
N THR A 95 22.20 8.26 -31.42
CA THR A 95 21.89 9.69 -31.37
C THR A 95 21.32 10.10 -30.01
N ASP A 96 20.35 9.35 -29.51
CA ASP A 96 19.69 9.65 -28.23
C ASP A 96 19.62 8.39 -27.37
N GLY A 97 19.65 8.52 -26.04
CA GLY A 97 19.44 7.43 -25.10
C GLY A 97 20.14 7.64 -23.77
N ARG A 98 20.25 6.58 -23.02
CA ARG A 98 20.76 6.59 -21.65
C ARG A 98 22.08 5.88 -21.54
N ILE A 99 23.07 6.50 -20.87
CA ILE A 99 24.37 5.92 -20.59
C ILE A 99 24.57 5.75 -19.09
N GLN A 100 25.35 4.70 -18.74
CA GLN A 100 25.85 4.46 -17.41
C GLN A 100 27.35 4.70 -17.36
N THR A 101 27.80 5.43 -16.36
CA THR A 101 29.21 5.70 -16.08
C THR A 101 29.52 5.49 -14.62
N HIS A 102 30.79 5.50 -14.25
CA HIS A 102 31.20 5.43 -12.85
C HIS A 102 31.92 6.74 -12.45
N SER A 103 31.59 7.24 -11.26
CA SER A 103 32.33 8.35 -10.67
C SER A 103 33.70 7.85 -10.16
N GLY A 104 34.65 8.74 -9.95
CA GLY A 104 35.97 8.43 -9.38
C GLY A 104 35.91 7.75 -8.01
N ALA A 105 34.79 7.86 -7.32
CA ALA A 105 34.47 7.12 -6.09
C ALA A 105 33.86 5.72 -6.38
N GLY A 106 33.76 5.28 -7.64
CA GLY A 106 33.14 4.00 -8.02
C GLY A 106 31.61 3.98 -7.99
N GLN A 107 30.97 5.13 -7.78
CA GLN A 107 29.51 5.24 -7.75
C GLN A 107 28.96 5.24 -9.19
N VAL A 108 27.90 4.47 -9.43
CA VAL A 108 27.19 4.45 -10.70
C VAL A 108 26.42 5.75 -10.90
N CYS A 109 26.62 6.39 -12.04
CA CYS A 109 25.94 7.62 -12.49
C CYS A 109 25.26 7.37 -13.83
N TRP A 110 24.07 7.87 -13.97
CA TRP A 110 23.27 7.74 -15.19
C TRP A 110 22.99 9.10 -15.82
N TYR A 111 23.16 9.16 -17.14
CA TYR A 111 22.90 10.35 -17.93
C TYR A 111 22.02 10.01 -19.11
N ASP A 112 20.99 10.82 -19.36
CA ASP A 112 20.31 10.86 -20.64
C ASP A 112 21.10 11.77 -21.58
N ILE A 113 21.40 11.28 -22.77
CA ILE A 113 22.05 12.05 -23.84
C ILE A 113 21.01 12.32 -24.89
N THR A 114 20.95 13.58 -25.32
CA THR A 114 20.10 14.04 -26.41
C THR A 114 20.94 14.87 -27.38
N THR A 115 20.59 14.81 -28.66
CA THR A 115 21.25 15.62 -29.68
C THR A 115 20.26 16.36 -30.55
N GLN A 116 20.70 17.45 -31.11
CA GLN A 116 19.96 18.21 -32.13
C GLN A 116 20.81 18.29 -33.39
N GLN A 117 20.50 17.42 -34.35
CA GLN A 117 21.28 17.34 -35.58
C GLN A 117 21.22 18.66 -36.38
N GLN A 118 22.40 19.18 -36.75
CA GLN A 118 22.58 20.37 -37.60
C GLN A 118 23.50 19.99 -38.78
N ASP A 119 23.46 20.79 -39.86
CA ASP A 119 24.10 20.45 -41.14
C ASP A 119 25.61 20.23 -41.09
N HIS A 120 26.34 20.90 -40.18
CA HIS A 120 27.80 20.82 -40.09
C HIS A 120 28.33 20.36 -38.74
N GLU A 121 27.58 20.59 -37.67
CA GLU A 121 27.96 20.28 -36.31
C GLU A 121 26.77 19.70 -35.54
N THR A 122 27.05 18.75 -34.62
CA THR A 122 26.01 18.14 -33.81
C THR A 122 26.26 18.47 -32.35
N PRO A 123 25.44 19.32 -31.71
CA PRO A 123 25.50 19.56 -30.28
C PRO A 123 24.87 18.41 -29.52
N TRP A 124 25.52 18.03 -28.42
CA TRP A 124 25.11 16.96 -27.51
C TRP A 124 24.87 17.54 -26.12
N PHE A 125 23.78 17.16 -25.52
CA PHE A 125 23.37 17.60 -24.19
C PHE A 125 23.25 16.40 -23.28
N THR A 126 23.66 16.56 -22.04
CA THR A 126 23.46 15.54 -21.02
C THR A 126 22.61 16.03 -19.88
N SER A 127 21.80 15.15 -19.34
CA SER A 127 21.01 15.38 -18.12
C SER A 127 21.23 14.22 -17.15
N PRO A 128 21.64 14.48 -15.91
CA PRO A 128 21.75 13.43 -14.92
C PRO A 128 20.36 12.92 -14.52
N VAL A 129 20.17 11.60 -14.55
CA VAL A 129 18.89 10.95 -14.25
C VAL A 129 18.96 10.01 -13.04
N ASP A 130 20.04 10.09 -12.28
CA ASP A 130 20.22 9.27 -11.07
C ASP A 130 19.08 9.41 -10.07
N GLY A 131 18.55 10.62 -9.91
CA GLY A 131 17.42 10.88 -9.00
C GLY A 131 16.16 10.14 -9.43
N GLU A 132 15.86 10.16 -10.74
CA GLU A 132 14.70 9.49 -11.31
C GLU A 132 14.83 7.96 -11.21
N ILE A 133 16.02 7.43 -11.56
CA ILE A 133 16.28 5.98 -11.49
C ILE A 133 16.20 5.49 -10.05
N ARG A 134 16.79 6.20 -9.09
CA ARG A 134 16.72 5.85 -7.67
C ARG A 134 15.29 5.94 -7.14
N ALA A 135 14.54 6.96 -7.51
CA ALA A 135 13.14 7.11 -7.12
C ALA A 135 12.28 5.98 -7.70
N GLU A 136 12.48 5.61 -8.97
CA GLU A 136 11.75 4.52 -9.60
C GLU A 136 12.14 3.16 -9.01
N ALA A 137 13.43 2.92 -8.73
CA ALA A 137 13.89 1.70 -8.06
C ALA A 137 13.30 1.59 -6.64
N ALA A 138 13.36 2.67 -5.85
CA ALA A 138 12.77 2.72 -4.52
C ALA A 138 11.24 2.51 -4.57
N ARG A 139 10.56 3.09 -5.56
CA ARG A 139 9.13 2.87 -5.77
C ARG A 139 8.82 1.41 -6.07
N ARG A 140 9.61 0.76 -6.95
CA ARG A 140 9.42 -0.67 -7.28
C ARG A 140 9.68 -1.57 -6.07
N GLU A 141 10.76 -1.33 -5.34
CA GLU A 141 11.11 -2.07 -4.13
C GLU A 141 10.02 -1.93 -3.07
N PHE A 142 9.54 -0.69 -2.86
CA PHE A 142 8.44 -0.42 -1.96
C PHE A 142 7.17 -1.19 -2.35
N MET A 143 6.79 -1.14 -3.64
CA MET A 143 5.62 -1.86 -4.15
C MET A 143 5.76 -3.38 -4.02
N GLN A 144 6.94 -3.92 -4.28
CA GLN A 144 7.22 -5.35 -4.10
C GLN A 144 7.12 -5.76 -2.63
N THR A 145 7.71 -4.96 -1.74
CA THR A 145 7.65 -5.21 -0.30
C THR A 145 6.21 -5.14 0.21
N MET A 146 5.45 -4.14 -0.23
CA MET A 146 4.03 -4.02 0.10
C MET A 146 3.22 -5.21 -0.41
N SER A 147 3.42 -5.63 -1.66
CA SER A 147 2.75 -6.81 -2.23
C SER A 147 3.07 -8.08 -1.46
N LYS A 148 4.33 -8.30 -1.09
CA LYS A 148 4.73 -9.46 -0.27
C LYS A 148 4.06 -9.42 1.10
N THR A 149 4.14 -8.29 1.80
CA THR A 149 3.50 -8.14 3.12
C THR A 149 1.99 -8.37 3.03
N PHE A 150 1.34 -7.82 1.99
CA PHE A 150 -0.08 -8.00 1.75
C PHE A 150 -0.46 -9.47 1.48
N ALA A 151 0.41 -10.19 0.75
CA ALA A 151 0.21 -11.61 0.46
C ALA A 151 0.41 -12.52 1.68
N HIS A 152 1.25 -12.10 2.64
CA HIS A 152 1.53 -12.87 3.86
C HIS A 152 0.60 -12.55 5.06
N LEU A 153 -0.36 -11.63 4.89
CA LEU A 153 -1.36 -11.41 5.93
C LEU A 153 -2.24 -12.66 6.08
N SER A 154 -2.39 -13.14 7.31
CA SER A 154 -3.33 -14.22 7.65
C SER A 154 -4.79 -13.76 7.69
N THR A 155 -5.01 -12.45 7.70
CA THR A 155 -6.34 -11.83 7.66
C THR A 155 -6.80 -11.68 6.21
N GLY A 156 -7.94 -12.23 5.85
CA GLY A 156 -8.57 -12.03 4.55
C GLY A 156 -8.97 -10.57 4.36
N LEU A 157 -8.62 -9.98 3.22
CA LEU A 157 -8.94 -8.59 2.90
C LEU A 157 -9.64 -8.51 1.54
N ALA A 158 -10.77 -7.79 1.52
CA ALA A 158 -11.51 -7.42 0.31
C ALA A 158 -11.79 -5.91 0.33
N ILE A 159 -11.43 -5.19 -0.73
CA ILE A 159 -11.67 -3.76 -0.87
C ILE A 159 -12.63 -3.54 -2.04
N PHE A 160 -13.74 -2.86 -1.76
CA PHE A 160 -14.76 -2.48 -2.73
C PHE A 160 -14.70 -0.97 -2.96
N ASP A 161 -14.80 -0.56 -4.22
CA ASP A 161 -14.81 0.84 -4.58
C ASP A 161 -16.14 1.54 -4.16
N ARG A 162 -16.28 2.82 -4.51
CA ARG A 162 -17.50 3.59 -4.25
C ARG A 162 -18.75 3.00 -4.94
N LYS A 163 -18.57 2.26 -6.04
CA LYS A 163 -19.65 1.58 -6.76
C LYS A 163 -19.91 0.17 -6.22
N ARG A 164 -19.21 -0.22 -5.14
CA ARG A 164 -19.25 -1.56 -4.54
C ARG A 164 -18.72 -2.66 -5.43
N ALA A 165 -17.89 -2.34 -6.44
CA ALA A 165 -17.16 -3.33 -7.19
C ALA A 165 -15.86 -3.70 -6.47
N LEU A 166 -15.50 -4.99 -6.43
CA LEU A 166 -14.27 -5.49 -5.83
C LEU A 166 -13.05 -4.97 -6.62
N ILE A 167 -12.15 -4.25 -5.96
CA ILE A 167 -10.94 -3.71 -6.60
C ILE A 167 -9.66 -4.38 -6.14
N HIS A 168 -9.61 -4.82 -4.87
CA HIS A 168 -8.45 -5.49 -4.30
C HIS A 168 -8.88 -6.61 -3.36
N PHE A 169 -8.11 -7.69 -3.35
CA PHE A 169 -8.20 -8.78 -2.37
C PHE A 169 -6.81 -9.40 -2.19
N ASN A 170 -6.60 -10.09 -1.08
CA ASN A 170 -5.35 -10.80 -0.80
C ASN A 170 -5.54 -12.33 -0.87
N PRO A 171 -4.44 -13.11 -0.96
CA PRO A 171 -4.51 -14.57 -0.99
C PRO A 171 -5.24 -15.19 0.20
N ALA A 172 -5.05 -14.64 1.42
CA ALA A 172 -5.74 -15.14 2.61
C ALA A 172 -7.27 -15.12 2.48
N LEU A 173 -7.83 -14.17 1.72
CA LEU A 173 -9.27 -14.16 1.45
C LEU A 173 -9.72 -15.42 0.69
N LEU A 174 -8.92 -15.87 -0.29
CA LEU A 174 -9.21 -17.09 -1.06
C LEU A 174 -9.15 -18.30 -0.15
N ASP A 175 -8.08 -18.42 0.66
CA ASP A 175 -7.87 -19.54 1.59
C ASP A 175 -8.99 -19.63 2.62
N ILE A 176 -9.41 -18.50 3.18
CA ILE A 176 -10.47 -18.42 4.19
C ILE A 176 -11.84 -18.75 3.58
N THR A 177 -12.17 -18.16 2.44
CA THR A 177 -13.54 -18.23 1.89
C THR A 177 -13.75 -19.42 0.97
N GLY A 178 -12.68 -20.02 0.45
CA GLY A 178 -12.74 -21.08 -0.56
C GLY A 178 -13.20 -20.60 -1.94
N LEU A 179 -13.20 -19.28 -2.17
CA LEU A 179 -13.48 -18.71 -3.49
C LEU A 179 -12.26 -18.84 -4.38
N ASP A 180 -12.47 -19.07 -5.66
CA ASP A 180 -11.39 -19.12 -6.64
C ASP A 180 -10.95 -17.71 -7.10
N PHE A 181 -9.71 -17.63 -7.57
CA PHE A 181 -9.11 -16.39 -8.05
C PHE A 181 -9.86 -15.83 -9.26
N GLU A 182 -10.33 -16.68 -10.17
CA GLU A 182 -11.04 -16.26 -11.39
C GLU A 182 -12.33 -15.53 -11.04
N THR A 183 -13.09 -16.08 -10.09
CA THR A 183 -14.33 -15.49 -9.57
C THR A 183 -14.12 -14.08 -9.03
N LEU A 184 -13.05 -13.83 -8.25
CA LEU A 184 -12.78 -12.52 -7.67
C LEU A 184 -12.15 -11.55 -8.69
N SER A 185 -11.39 -12.06 -9.66
CA SER A 185 -10.78 -11.26 -10.73
C SER A 185 -11.81 -10.63 -11.67
N LEU A 186 -13.02 -11.17 -11.75
CA LEU A 186 -14.15 -10.57 -12.48
C LEU A 186 -14.71 -9.31 -11.80
N LYS A 187 -14.14 -8.92 -10.66
CA LYS A 187 -14.54 -7.73 -9.88
C LYS A 187 -16.05 -7.72 -9.55
N PRO A 188 -16.55 -8.77 -8.89
CA PRO A 188 -17.96 -8.83 -8.50
C PRO A 188 -18.32 -7.62 -7.62
N ASP A 189 -19.58 -7.22 -7.67
CA ASP A 189 -20.11 -6.28 -6.69
C ASP A 189 -20.28 -6.96 -5.33
N LEU A 190 -20.47 -6.16 -4.28
CA LEU A 190 -20.57 -6.65 -2.90
C LEU A 190 -21.71 -7.66 -2.73
N ALA A 191 -22.86 -7.45 -3.39
CA ALA A 191 -23.99 -8.37 -3.32
C ALA A 191 -23.63 -9.72 -3.95
N SER A 192 -23.08 -9.71 -5.15
CA SER A 192 -22.62 -10.91 -5.87
C SER A 192 -21.50 -11.65 -5.11
N PHE A 193 -20.57 -10.90 -4.47
CA PHE A 193 -19.53 -11.46 -3.62
C PHE A 193 -20.13 -12.23 -2.44
N LEU A 194 -21.07 -11.63 -1.71
CA LEU A 194 -21.74 -12.27 -0.58
C LEU A 194 -22.61 -13.46 -1.00
N ASP A 195 -23.23 -13.40 -2.18
CA ASP A 195 -23.98 -14.54 -2.74
C ASP A 195 -23.04 -15.72 -3.07
N LYS A 196 -21.84 -15.44 -3.58
CA LYS A 196 -20.81 -16.48 -3.81
C LYS A 196 -20.34 -17.09 -2.49
N LEU A 197 -20.11 -16.28 -1.45
CA LEU A 197 -19.79 -16.76 -0.10
C LEU A 197 -20.88 -17.68 0.47
N ARG A 198 -22.14 -17.44 0.14
CA ARG A 198 -23.23 -18.37 0.47
C ARG A 198 -23.16 -19.65 -0.34
N GLY A 199 -22.81 -19.55 -1.61
CA GLY A 199 -22.64 -20.70 -2.49
C GLY A 199 -21.57 -21.67 -1.97
N THR A 200 -20.50 -21.18 -1.37
CA THR A 200 -19.46 -21.99 -0.72
C THR A 200 -19.85 -22.50 0.68
N GLY A 201 -20.99 -22.05 1.21
CA GLY A 201 -21.42 -22.36 2.57
C GLY A 201 -20.74 -21.54 3.64
N PHE A 202 -20.01 -20.49 3.27
CA PHE A 202 -19.34 -19.59 4.21
C PHE A 202 -20.33 -18.70 4.97
N LEU A 203 -21.45 -18.35 4.35
CA LEU A 203 -22.53 -17.61 4.98
C LEU A 203 -23.81 -18.44 5.05
N PRO A 204 -24.61 -18.31 6.13
CA PRO A 204 -25.91 -18.96 6.21
C PRO A 204 -26.86 -18.46 5.12
N LYS A 205 -27.73 -19.36 4.62
CA LYS A 205 -28.76 -19.00 3.65
C LYS A 205 -29.81 -18.12 4.34
N PRO A 206 -30.20 -16.97 3.73
CA PRO A 206 -31.24 -16.13 4.31
C PRO A 206 -32.60 -16.85 4.25
N LYS A 207 -33.47 -16.56 5.23
CA LYS A 207 -34.82 -17.14 5.29
C LYS A 207 -35.69 -16.63 4.15
N ASN A 208 -35.51 -15.37 3.73
CA ASN A 208 -36.17 -14.78 2.57
C ASN A 208 -35.30 -13.71 1.92
N TYR A 209 -35.64 -13.30 0.68
CA TYR A 209 -34.86 -12.35 -0.11
C TYR A 209 -34.96 -10.90 0.40
N HIS A 210 -36.06 -10.55 1.08
CA HIS A 210 -36.27 -9.21 1.62
C HIS A 210 -35.33 -8.95 2.80
N ASP A 211 -35.24 -9.90 3.72
CA ASP A 211 -34.32 -9.83 4.88
C ASP A 211 -32.87 -9.68 4.42
N TRP A 212 -32.54 -10.30 3.27
CA TRP A 212 -31.21 -10.20 2.70
C TRP A 212 -30.85 -8.78 2.22
N ARG A 213 -31.76 -8.11 1.52
CA ARG A 213 -31.54 -6.75 1.05
C ARG A 213 -31.35 -5.77 2.21
N ASP A 214 -32.18 -5.93 3.25
CA ASP A 214 -32.09 -5.10 4.45
C ASP A 214 -30.77 -5.35 5.23
N GLN A 215 -30.32 -6.61 5.29
CA GLN A 215 -29.02 -6.96 5.87
C GLN A 215 -27.86 -6.35 5.07
N LEU A 216 -27.90 -6.43 3.75
CA LEU A 216 -26.89 -5.83 2.89
C LEU A 216 -26.80 -4.33 3.06
N ALA A 217 -27.93 -3.62 3.04
CA ALA A 217 -27.97 -2.17 3.23
C ALA A 217 -27.45 -1.75 4.61
N LYS A 218 -27.79 -2.51 5.66
CA LYS A 218 -27.25 -2.29 7.02
C LYS A 218 -25.75 -2.52 7.10
N LEU A 219 -25.26 -3.57 6.46
CA LEU A 219 -23.85 -3.92 6.39
C LEU A 219 -23.06 -2.81 5.69
N GLU A 220 -23.52 -2.36 4.53
CA GLU A 220 -22.89 -1.25 3.80
C GLU A 220 -22.83 0.03 4.61
N SER A 221 -23.97 0.47 5.16
CA SER A 221 -24.05 1.68 5.99
C SER A 221 -23.19 1.61 7.24
N ALA A 222 -23.12 0.46 7.89
CA ALA A 222 -22.26 0.25 9.05
C ALA A 222 -20.77 0.22 8.67
N ALA A 223 -20.43 -0.38 7.52
CA ALA A 223 -19.06 -0.43 7.03
C ALA A 223 -18.56 0.97 6.62
N GLU A 224 -19.38 1.78 5.97
CA GLU A 224 -19.08 3.18 5.65
C GLU A 224 -18.77 4.02 6.89
N LYS A 225 -19.46 3.75 7.99
CA LYS A 225 -19.22 4.40 9.30
C LYS A 225 -18.10 3.77 10.10
N GLY A 226 -17.50 2.66 9.61
CA GLY A 226 -16.48 1.89 10.31
C GLY A 226 -16.97 1.15 11.56
N SER A 227 -18.28 1.01 11.71
CA SER A 227 -18.92 0.36 12.86
C SER A 227 -19.34 -1.09 12.59
N TYR A 228 -19.19 -1.59 11.35
CA TYR A 228 -19.52 -2.97 11.03
C TYR A 228 -18.56 -3.94 11.70
N ARG A 229 -19.09 -4.79 12.57
CA ARG A 229 -18.42 -5.93 13.18
C ARG A 229 -19.41 -7.06 13.33
N ASP A 230 -19.00 -8.25 12.92
CA ASP A 230 -19.82 -9.46 13.01
C ASP A 230 -18.91 -10.67 13.23
N VAL A 231 -19.49 -11.77 13.68
CA VAL A 231 -18.80 -13.05 13.84
C VAL A 231 -19.51 -14.09 12.98
N TRP A 232 -18.76 -14.68 12.08
CA TRP A 232 -19.27 -15.70 11.17
C TRP A 232 -18.72 -17.06 11.54
N GLU A 233 -19.62 -18.04 11.65
CA GLU A 233 -19.29 -19.45 11.95
C GLU A 233 -19.71 -20.32 10.75
N PRO A 234 -18.90 -20.43 9.68
CA PRO A 234 -19.26 -21.16 8.48
C PRO A 234 -19.35 -22.67 8.70
N ARG A 235 -18.55 -23.21 9.61
CA ARG A 235 -18.50 -24.63 9.98
C ARG A 235 -18.16 -24.76 11.46
N GLU A 236 -18.49 -25.91 12.03
CA GLU A 236 -18.10 -26.24 13.40
C GLU A 236 -16.58 -26.12 13.59
N GLY A 237 -16.19 -25.41 14.63
CA GLY A 237 -14.78 -25.18 14.95
C GLY A 237 -14.10 -24.04 14.18
N LEU A 238 -14.75 -23.43 13.19
CA LEU A 238 -14.22 -22.27 12.46
C LEU A 238 -15.02 -21.03 12.81
N THR A 239 -14.34 -20.00 13.31
CA THR A 239 -14.94 -18.72 13.70
C THR A 239 -14.14 -17.58 13.11
N TYR A 240 -14.80 -16.69 12.37
CA TYR A 240 -14.18 -15.53 11.75
C TYR A 240 -14.79 -14.24 12.26
N ARG A 241 -13.93 -13.31 12.66
CA ARG A 241 -14.33 -11.92 12.95
C ARG A 241 -14.31 -11.14 11.66
N VAL A 242 -15.46 -10.59 11.26
CA VAL A 242 -15.60 -9.77 10.05
C VAL A 242 -15.80 -8.32 10.46
N SER A 243 -14.98 -7.43 9.90
CA SER A 243 -15.11 -6.01 10.16
C SER A 243 -15.07 -5.21 8.86
N GLY A 244 -16.01 -4.26 8.73
CA GLY A 244 -16.06 -3.30 7.63
C GLY A 244 -15.46 -1.96 8.07
N LYS A 245 -14.57 -1.42 7.27
CA LYS A 245 -13.86 -0.16 7.53
C LYS A 245 -13.99 0.78 6.34
N PRO A 246 -14.21 2.07 6.57
CA PRO A 246 -14.14 3.05 5.49
C PRO A 246 -12.71 3.11 4.93
N HIS A 247 -12.62 3.26 3.61
CA HIS A 247 -11.37 3.40 2.89
C HIS A 247 -11.43 4.70 2.07
N PRO A 248 -10.30 5.32 1.71
CA PRO A 248 -10.29 6.52 0.88
C PRO A 248 -11.19 6.43 -0.35
N ASP A 249 -11.62 7.59 -0.85
CA ASP A 249 -12.46 7.75 -2.03
C ASP A 249 -13.86 7.08 -1.93
N GLY A 250 -14.38 6.85 -0.71
CA GLY A 250 -15.67 6.22 -0.48
C GLY A 250 -15.70 4.71 -0.70
N ALA A 251 -14.52 4.10 -0.79
CA ALA A 251 -14.36 2.65 -0.81
C ALA A 251 -14.59 2.06 0.59
N ILE A 252 -14.84 0.74 0.65
CA ILE A 252 -15.01 -0.01 1.89
C ILE A 252 -14.04 -1.19 1.89
N ALA A 253 -13.33 -1.39 3.00
CA ALA A 253 -12.48 -2.55 3.21
C ALA A 253 -13.16 -3.52 4.20
N PHE A 254 -13.28 -4.78 3.81
CA PHE A 254 -13.70 -5.87 4.69
C PHE A 254 -12.47 -6.69 5.08
N LEU A 255 -12.37 -6.94 6.39
CA LEU A 255 -11.32 -7.78 6.97
C LEU A 255 -11.97 -9.01 7.60
N LEU A 256 -11.43 -10.18 7.28
CA LEU A 256 -11.84 -11.49 7.80
C LEU A 256 -10.66 -12.05 8.59
N GLU A 257 -10.80 -12.08 9.90
CA GLU A 257 -9.79 -12.56 10.84
C GLU A 257 -10.20 -13.91 11.41
N ASP A 258 -9.36 -14.91 11.29
CA ASP A 258 -9.60 -16.22 11.94
C ASP A 258 -9.37 -16.10 13.44
N ILE A 259 -10.43 -16.31 14.21
CA ILE A 259 -10.43 -16.28 15.67
C ILE A 259 -10.82 -17.64 16.24
N SER A 260 -10.71 -18.72 15.45
CA SER A 260 -11.13 -20.05 15.84
C SER A 260 -10.40 -20.55 17.10
N ALA A 261 -9.09 -20.37 17.16
CA ALA A 261 -8.27 -20.75 18.32
C ALA A 261 -8.63 -19.93 19.57
N GLU A 262 -8.85 -18.61 19.41
CA GLU A 262 -9.24 -17.70 20.50
C GLU A 262 -10.59 -18.12 21.09
N THR A 263 -11.58 -18.39 20.23
CA THR A 263 -12.94 -18.81 20.65
C THR A 263 -12.96 -20.20 21.23
N ALA A 264 -12.18 -21.14 20.69
CA ALA A 264 -12.05 -22.50 21.23
C ALA A 264 -11.48 -22.47 22.65
N HIS A 265 -10.40 -21.75 22.88
CA HIS A 265 -9.79 -21.58 24.20
C HIS A 265 -10.73 -20.90 25.19
N ALA A 266 -11.44 -19.85 24.77
CA ALA A 266 -12.45 -19.21 25.62
C ALA A 266 -13.59 -20.15 25.99
N ARG A 267 -14.07 -20.97 25.06
CA ARG A 267 -15.11 -22.00 25.34
C ARG A 267 -14.61 -23.08 26.30
N GLU A 268 -13.37 -23.57 26.13
CA GLU A 268 -12.75 -24.54 27.00
C GLU A 268 -12.63 -24.00 28.43
N THR A 269 -12.05 -22.82 28.60
CA THR A 269 -11.93 -22.15 29.91
C THR A 269 -13.30 -21.97 30.57
N HIS A 270 -14.32 -21.52 29.78
CA HIS A 270 -15.67 -21.40 30.30
C HIS A 270 -16.29 -22.72 30.73
N ALA A 271 -16.09 -23.78 29.94
CA ALA A 271 -16.56 -25.12 30.28
C ALA A 271 -15.93 -25.67 31.59
N GLU A 272 -14.60 -25.44 31.76
CA GLU A 272 -13.90 -25.79 32.99
C GLU A 272 -14.46 -25.02 34.21
N LEU A 273 -14.67 -23.72 34.06
CA LEU A 273 -15.28 -22.91 35.14
C LEU A 273 -16.69 -23.40 35.48
N CYS A 274 -17.53 -23.69 34.49
CA CYS A 274 -18.86 -24.24 34.72
C CYS A 274 -18.81 -25.62 35.41
N LEU A 275 -17.86 -26.46 35.04
CA LEU A 275 -17.67 -27.76 35.67
C LEU A 275 -17.30 -27.62 37.16
N LEU A 276 -16.33 -26.74 37.46
CA LEU A 276 -15.93 -26.42 38.84
C LEU A 276 -17.10 -25.81 39.64
N GLU A 277 -17.86 -24.90 39.03
CA GLU A 277 -19.04 -24.34 39.65
C GLU A 277 -20.11 -25.39 39.99
N ASN A 278 -20.39 -26.27 39.03
CA ASN A 278 -21.35 -27.35 39.24
C ASN A 278 -20.88 -28.35 40.33
N ALA A 279 -19.57 -28.66 40.35
CA ALA A 279 -19.00 -29.51 41.38
C ALA A 279 -19.14 -28.87 42.78
N LEU A 280 -18.83 -27.58 42.92
CA LEU A 280 -19.01 -26.86 44.19
C LEU A 280 -20.47 -26.80 44.61
N ASN A 281 -21.40 -26.58 43.68
CA ASN A 281 -22.84 -26.55 43.96
C ASN A 281 -23.43 -27.91 44.33
N ALA A 282 -22.84 -29.01 43.86
CA ALA A 282 -23.26 -30.37 44.17
C ALA A 282 -22.86 -30.81 45.58
N VAL A 283 -21.93 -30.11 46.25
CA VAL A 283 -21.54 -30.41 47.64
C VAL A 283 -22.68 -30.06 48.57
N THR A 284 -23.13 -31.08 49.31
CA THR A 284 -24.25 -30.95 50.28
C THR A 284 -23.85 -30.26 51.58
N THR A 285 -22.56 -30.18 51.89
CA THR A 285 -22.04 -29.46 53.06
C THR A 285 -22.07 -27.95 52.76
N PRO A 286 -22.65 -27.13 53.64
CA PRO A 286 -22.65 -25.67 53.46
C PRO A 286 -21.24 -25.08 53.42
N HIS A 287 -20.89 -24.36 52.37
CA HIS A 287 -19.61 -23.64 52.28
C HIS A 287 -19.75 -22.28 51.66
N VAL A 288 -18.85 -21.38 52.04
CA VAL A 288 -18.74 -20.04 51.57
C VAL A 288 -17.25 -19.71 51.29
N ILE A 289 -17.00 -18.93 50.28
CA ILE A 289 -15.66 -18.52 49.86
C ILE A 289 -15.55 -17.00 50.03
N PHE A 290 -14.47 -16.58 50.68
CA PHE A 290 -14.10 -15.20 50.84
C PHE A 290 -12.78 -14.94 50.05
N ASP A 291 -12.56 -13.72 49.60
CA ASP A 291 -11.29 -13.31 49.02
C ASP A 291 -10.22 -13.06 50.10
N GLY A 292 -8.99 -12.70 49.65
CA GLY A 292 -7.87 -12.44 50.58
C GLY A 292 -8.06 -11.21 51.47
N LEU A 293 -9.10 -10.38 51.22
CA LEU A 293 -9.47 -9.20 52.02
C LEU A 293 -10.67 -9.50 52.93
N GLY A 294 -11.20 -10.70 52.91
CA GLY A 294 -12.37 -11.11 53.72
C GLY A 294 -13.71 -10.69 53.08
N ALA A 295 -13.73 -10.27 51.83
CA ALA A 295 -14.97 -10.00 51.12
C ALA A 295 -15.61 -11.31 50.61
N TYR A 296 -16.91 -11.40 50.68
CA TYR A 296 -17.67 -12.56 50.17
C TYR A 296 -17.48 -12.68 48.66
N VAL A 297 -17.11 -13.86 48.22
CA VAL A 297 -16.98 -14.17 46.77
C VAL A 297 -18.16 -15.04 46.34
N ARG A 298 -18.42 -16.13 47.02
CA ARG A 298 -19.42 -17.12 46.60
C ARG A 298 -19.82 -18.06 47.71
N SER A 299 -21.02 -18.67 47.60
CA SER A 299 -21.47 -19.77 48.43
C SER A 299 -22.24 -20.79 47.61
N ASN A 300 -22.32 -22.03 48.12
CA ASN A 300 -23.14 -23.07 47.50
C ASN A 300 -24.62 -23.00 47.93
N PRO A 301 -25.54 -23.70 47.21
CA PRO A 301 -26.95 -23.71 47.55
C PRO A 301 -27.23 -24.23 48.96
N ALA A 302 -26.45 -25.15 49.48
CA ALA A 302 -26.57 -25.66 50.85
C ALA A 302 -26.35 -24.56 51.90
N PHE A 303 -25.35 -23.69 51.71
CA PHE A 303 -25.11 -22.52 52.54
C PHE A 303 -26.23 -21.51 52.44
N GLN A 304 -26.67 -21.23 51.20
CA GLN A 304 -27.75 -20.25 50.94
C GLN A 304 -29.10 -20.65 51.58
N SER A 305 -29.34 -21.96 51.67
CA SER A 305 -30.56 -22.45 52.32
C SER A 305 -30.58 -22.25 53.84
N ILE A 306 -29.39 -22.19 54.47
CA ILE A 306 -29.25 -22.01 55.93
C ILE A 306 -29.12 -20.52 56.27
N TRP A 307 -28.40 -19.75 55.46
CA TRP A 307 -28.16 -18.33 55.68
C TRP A 307 -28.56 -17.47 54.44
N PRO A 308 -29.85 -17.38 54.14
CA PRO A 308 -30.33 -16.68 52.94
C PRO A 308 -30.05 -15.19 52.97
N GLU A 309 -29.89 -14.59 54.14
CA GLU A 309 -29.63 -13.13 54.30
C GLU A 309 -28.24 -12.74 53.84
N ILE A 310 -27.23 -13.59 54.16
CA ILE A 310 -25.83 -13.33 53.73
C ILE A 310 -25.69 -13.48 52.22
N ALA A 311 -26.48 -14.30 51.60
CA ALA A 311 -26.47 -14.51 50.14
C ALA A 311 -27.15 -13.34 49.37
N ARG A 312 -28.04 -12.56 50.01
CA ARG A 312 -28.79 -11.45 49.43
C ARG A 312 -28.06 -10.10 49.50
N GLU A 313 -27.08 -9.95 50.38
CA GLU A 313 -26.39 -8.63 50.57
C GLU A 313 -25.43 -8.30 49.39
N LYS A 314 -25.37 -9.08 48.35
CA LYS A 314 -24.53 -8.88 47.17
C LYS A 314 -25.25 -9.04 45.82
N LEU A 315 -26.51 -8.80 45.77
CA LEU A 315 -27.27 -8.51 44.54
C LEU A 315 -27.54 -6.99 44.48
#